data_68d6a6d14ec76579e6f7cf8944104f40
#
_entry.id   68d6a6d14ec76579e6f7cf8944104f40
#
_cell.length_a   1.000
_cell.length_b   1.000
_cell.length_c   1.000
_cell.angle_alpha   90.00
_cell.angle_beta   90.00
_cell.angle_gamma   90.00
#
_symmetry.space_group_name_H-M   'P 1'
#
loop_
_entity.id
_entity.type
_entity.pdbx_description
1 polymer ?
#
loop_
_entity_poly.entity_id
_entity_poly.type
_entity_poly.pdbx_seq_one_letter_code
_entity_poly.pdbx_strand_id
1 'polypeptide(L)'
;MKFDYIIGNPPYQMEDGGAGASATPVYNKFIDAVKELDPSVLSLIIPAKWYSGGKGLDRFRQEMLNDSHIRRLADYTNSLDVFPDADIAGGVCIFVRDKSYEGGGCHYSNTCNGITTDCQRSLNEFETLIRYPIAEGIVKKVASLKEPTLDKKVSSRKPFGLPTTARPSSSGELTLRYNKGVGPFRRENVTAGIDMIDQWKIIISRLSAEHAGQPDKNGQFKILSTMEKIPPKTICSETYLVAGSFDSEDEADNFMAYLKTKFARFLLAQIAMTQQISKATFAFVPTQDFTKQWTDEELFKKYKLNSEEIAFINNMIKEMT
;
A
#
# COMPACT_ATOMS: atom_id res chain seq x y z
N MET A 1 31.20 -19.63 -17.52
CA MET A 1 30.42 -19.61 -18.77
C MET A 1 29.88 -18.21 -18.90
N LYS A 2 30.03 -17.57 -20.05
CA LYS A 2 29.58 -16.19 -20.28
C LYS A 2 28.32 -16.23 -21.13
N PHE A 3 27.28 -15.52 -20.72
CA PHE A 3 26.00 -15.45 -21.43
C PHE A 3 25.80 -14.03 -21.96
N ASP A 4 25.39 -13.89 -23.20
CA ASP A 4 25.03 -12.59 -23.78
C ASP A 4 23.59 -12.23 -23.40
N TYR A 5 22.69 -13.23 -23.41
CA TYR A 5 21.27 -13.06 -23.10
C TYR A 5 20.81 -14.09 -22.07
N ILE A 6 20.08 -13.64 -21.07
CA ILE A 6 19.36 -14.50 -20.12
C ILE A 6 17.91 -14.09 -20.11
N ILE A 7 17.01 -15.02 -20.43
CA ILE A 7 15.56 -14.82 -20.45
C ILE A 7 14.92 -15.94 -19.63
N GLY A 8 13.93 -15.63 -18.80
CA GLY A 8 13.31 -16.66 -18.02
C GLY A 8 12.13 -16.22 -17.14
N ASN A 9 11.54 -17.24 -16.55
CA ASN A 9 10.50 -17.12 -15.52
C ASN A 9 11.00 -17.90 -14.29
N PRO A 10 11.63 -17.21 -13.31
CA PRO A 10 12.16 -17.87 -12.12
C PRO A 10 11.04 -18.33 -11.18
N PRO A 11 11.28 -19.29 -10.28
CA PRO A 11 10.33 -19.62 -9.24
C PRO A 11 10.04 -18.41 -8.34
N TYR A 12 8.75 -18.16 -8.02
CA TYR A 12 8.31 -16.95 -7.35
C TYR A 12 8.45 -17.01 -5.84
N GLN A 13 8.24 -18.20 -5.25
CA GLN A 13 8.26 -18.39 -3.81
C GLN A 13 8.71 -19.80 -3.46
N MET A 14 9.23 -19.99 -2.25
CA MET A 14 9.46 -21.32 -1.71
C MET A 14 8.12 -21.93 -1.26
N GLU A 15 7.97 -23.24 -1.45
CA GLU A 15 6.89 -23.98 -0.83
C GLU A 15 7.09 -23.95 0.69
N ASP A 16 6.10 -23.42 1.39
CA ASP A 16 6.04 -23.52 2.85
C ASP A 16 5.47 -24.89 3.21
N GLY A 17 6.24 -25.73 3.86
CA GLY A 17 5.86 -27.09 4.26
C GLY A 17 4.77 -27.16 5.34
N GLY A 18 3.76 -26.25 5.35
CA GLY A 18 2.66 -26.34 6.31
C GLY A 18 1.75 -25.12 6.35
N ALA A 19 0.50 -25.35 6.71
CA ALA A 19 -0.55 -24.34 6.86
C ALA A 19 -0.18 -23.30 7.94
N GLY A 20 0.18 -22.09 7.53
CA GLY A 20 0.33 -20.94 8.44
C GLY A 20 1.54 -20.05 8.23
N ALA A 21 2.58 -20.47 7.54
CA ALA A 21 3.69 -19.61 7.17
C ALA A 21 3.39 -18.89 5.85
N SER A 22 3.61 -17.58 5.81
CA SER A 22 3.42 -16.80 4.58
C SER A 22 4.60 -17.04 3.65
N ALA A 23 4.36 -17.59 2.46
CA ALA A 23 5.37 -17.94 1.47
C ALA A 23 6.43 -16.83 1.27
N THR A 24 7.70 -17.22 1.32
CA THR A 24 8.82 -16.29 1.20
C THR A 24 9.20 -16.13 -0.27
N PRO A 25 9.34 -14.89 -0.79
CA PRO A 25 9.81 -14.66 -2.15
C PRO A 25 11.21 -15.23 -2.36
N VAL A 26 11.45 -15.84 -3.54
CA VAL A 26 12.78 -16.34 -3.93
C VAL A 26 13.26 -15.78 -5.27
N TYR A 27 12.37 -15.22 -6.08
CA TYR A 27 12.73 -14.65 -7.37
C TYR A 27 13.80 -13.55 -7.27
N ASN A 28 13.83 -12.78 -6.18
CA ASN A 28 14.86 -11.78 -5.92
C ASN A 28 16.25 -12.44 -5.82
N LYS A 29 16.38 -13.58 -5.15
CA LYS A 29 17.65 -14.33 -5.05
C LYS A 29 18.08 -14.89 -6.40
N PHE A 30 17.13 -15.30 -7.26
CA PHE A 30 17.42 -15.71 -8.64
C PHE A 30 17.96 -14.54 -9.45
N ILE A 31 17.41 -13.35 -9.31
CA ILE A 31 17.88 -12.16 -10.01
C ILE A 31 19.29 -11.81 -9.56
N ASP A 32 19.58 -11.86 -8.25
CA ASP A 32 20.92 -11.62 -7.73
C ASP A 32 21.93 -12.62 -8.35
N ALA A 33 21.62 -13.91 -8.31
CA ALA A 33 22.48 -14.96 -8.88
C ALA A 33 22.68 -14.81 -10.40
N VAL A 34 21.64 -14.40 -11.14
CA VAL A 34 21.73 -14.18 -12.58
C VAL A 34 22.54 -12.91 -12.91
N LYS A 35 22.43 -11.86 -12.10
CA LYS A 35 23.26 -10.65 -12.24
C LYS A 35 24.76 -10.95 -12.02
N GLU A 36 25.11 -11.91 -11.14
CA GLU A 36 26.50 -12.36 -10.96
C GLU A 36 27.09 -13.04 -12.20
N LEU A 37 26.26 -13.59 -13.09
CA LEU A 37 26.72 -14.15 -14.39
C LEU A 37 27.05 -13.05 -15.40
N ASP A 38 26.81 -11.78 -15.07
CA ASP A 38 27.10 -10.57 -15.84
C ASP A 38 26.66 -10.63 -17.34
N PRO A 39 25.37 -10.97 -17.61
CA PRO A 39 24.86 -11.02 -18.98
C PRO A 39 24.79 -9.62 -19.62
N SER A 40 24.93 -9.54 -20.95
CA SER A 40 24.72 -8.29 -21.68
C SER A 40 23.27 -7.82 -21.56
N VAL A 41 22.30 -8.74 -21.70
CA VAL A 41 20.86 -8.46 -21.55
C VAL A 41 20.22 -9.51 -20.65
N LEU A 42 19.43 -9.01 -19.69
CA LEU A 42 18.62 -9.83 -18.77
C LEU A 42 17.15 -9.46 -18.92
N SER A 43 16.28 -10.43 -19.21
CA SER A 43 14.83 -10.23 -19.24
C SER A 43 14.13 -11.33 -18.46
N LEU A 44 13.45 -10.95 -17.38
CA LEU A 44 12.72 -11.89 -16.54
C LEU A 44 11.30 -11.41 -16.29
N ILE A 45 10.37 -12.39 -16.16
CA ILE A 45 9.02 -12.14 -15.65
C ILE A 45 8.97 -12.52 -14.18
N ILE A 46 8.51 -11.60 -13.34
CA ILE A 46 8.46 -11.76 -11.88
C ILE A 46 7.18 -11.15 -11.29
N PRO A 47 6.76 -11.57 -10.07
CA PRO A 47 5.66 -10.90 -9.36
C PRO A 47 5.95 -9.42 -9.10
N ALA A 48 4.94 -8.56 -9.30
CA ALA A 48 5.08 -7.12 -9.12
C ALA A 48 5.03 -6.64 -7.65
N LYS A 49 4.85 -7.54 -6.68
CA LYS A 49 4.80 -7.21 -5.24
C LYS A 49 6.00 -6.43 -4.71
N TRP A 50 7.16 -6.53 -5.36
CA TRP A 50 8.35 -5.81 -4.96
C TRP A 50 8.20 -4.28 -5.08
N TYR A 51 7.24 -3.78 -5.87
CA TYR A 51 7.02 -2.35 -6.08
C TYR A 51 6.80 -1.59 -4.77
N SER A 52 6.07 -2.18 -3.82
CA SER A 52 5.84 -1.59 -2.49
C SER A 52 6.75 -2.19 -1.40
N GLY A 53 7.55 -3.21 -1.73
CA GLY A 53 8.43 -3.89 -0.77
C GLY A 53 7.69 -4.82 0.20
N GLY A 54 8.28 -4.98 1.38
CA GLY A 54 7.80 -5.89 2.41
C GLY A 54 8.30 -7.32 2.24
N LYS A 55 8.15 -8.16 3.26
CA LYS A 55 8.62 -9.56 3.29
C LYS A 55 10.10 -9.73 2.87
N GLY A 56 10.97 -8.77 3.23
CA GLY A 56 12.39 -8.81 2.87
C GLY A 56 12.71 -8.34 1.46
N LEU A 57 11.76 -7.72 0.74
CA LEU A 57 11.97 -7.19 -0.61
C LEU A 57 12.41 -5.72 -0.63
N ASP A 58 12.56 -5.05 0.52
CA ASP A 58 12.86 -3.62 0.56
C ASP A 58 14.22 -3.29 -0.09
N ARG A 59 15.26 -4.09 0.20
CA ARG A 59 16.57 -3.95 -0.45
C ARG A 59 16.43 -4.19 -1.96
N PHE A 60 15.80 -5.29 -2.36
CA PHE A 60 15.58 -5.65 -3.76
C PHE A 60 14.82 -4.54 -4.51
N ARG A 61 13.77 -3.96 -3.89
CA ARG A 61 13.05 -2.81 -4.45
C ARG A 61 13.98 -1.65 -4.73
N GLN A 62 14.79 -1.25 -3.75
CA GLN A 62 15.73 -0.13 -3.91
C GLN A 62 16.74 -0.39 -5.03
N GLU A 63 17.28 -1.61 -5.12
CA GLU A 63 18.21 -1.99 -6.19
C GLU A 63 17.53 -1.94 -7.57
N MET A 64 16.31 -2.43 -7.71
CA MET A 64 15.59 -2.42 -8.99
C MET A 64 15.18 -1.00 -9.41
N LEU A 65 14.69 -0.18 -8.46
CA LEU A 65 14.28 1.20 -8.76
C LEU A 65 15.47 2.09 -9.18
N ASN A 66 16.66 1.83 -8.64
CA ASN A 66 17.86 2.61 -8.92
C ASN A 66 18.75 2.00 -10.01
N ASP A 67 18.39 0.85 -10.61
CA ASP A 67 19.14 0.24 -11.69
C ASP A 67 18.88 0.97 -13.03
N SER A 68 19.76 1.93 -13.37
CA SER A 68 19.64 2.74 -14.59
C SER A 68 19.76 1.93 -15.90
N HIS A 69 20.20 0.68 -15.83
CA HIS A 69 20.25 -0.22 -16.97
C HIS A 69 18.89 -0.89 -17.28
N ILE A 70 17.87 -0.72 -16.44
CA ILE A 70 16.52 -1.19 -16.76
C ILE A 70 15.91 -0.26 -17.81
N ARG A 71 16.04 -0.65 -19.08
CA ARG A 71 15.53 0.15 -20.21
C ARG A 71 14.04 -0.04 -20.47
N ARG A 72 13.46 -1.17 -20.02
CA ARG A 72 12.03 -1.47 -20.18
C ARG A 72 11.47 -2.18 -18.95
N LEU A 73 10.26 -1.78 -18.55
CA LEU A 73 9.47 -2.43 -17.52
C LEU A 73 8.00 -2.49 -17.98
N ALA A 74 7.54 -3.69 -18.33
CA ALA A 74 6.13 -3.94 -18.66
C ALA A 74 5.43 -4.50 -17.41
N ASP A 75 4.47 -3.77 -16.89
CA ASP A 75 3.70 -4.08 -15.70
C ASP A 75 2.29 -4.56 -16.07
N TYR A 76 1.91 -5.71 -15.55
CA TYR A 76 0.58 -6.32 -15.74
C TYR A 76 -0.12 -6.37 -14.39
N THR A 77 -1.04 -5.43 -14.18
CA THR A 77 -1.79 -5.32 -12.92
C THR A 77 -2.67 -6.54 -12.67
N ASN A 78 -3.26 -7.07 -13.74
CA ASN A 78 -3.93 -8.35 -13.72
C ASN A 78 -3.02 -9.41 -14.35
N SER A 79 -2.60 -10.41 -13.56
CA SER A 79 -1.73 -11.50 -14.06
C SER A 79 -2.39 -12.35 -15.14
N LEU A 80 -3.72 -12.37 -15.20
CA LEU A 80 -4.48 -13.12 -16.22
C LEU A 80 -4.27 -12.54 -17.64
N ASP A 81 -3.81 -11.28 -17.76
CA ASP A 81 -3.40 -10.72 -19.06
C ASP A 81 -2.14 -11.39 -19.64
N VAL A 82 -1.40 -12.16 -18.82
CA VAL A 82 -0.18 -12.88 -19.22
C VAL A 82 -0.31 -14.39 -18.99
N PHE A 83 -0.89 -14.79 -17.86
CA PHE A 83 -1.07 -16.19 -17.45
C PHE A 83 -2.56 -16.50 -17.27
N PRO A 84 -3.28 -16.94 -18.30
CA PRO A 84 -4.73 -17.12 -18.24
C PRO A 84 -5.22 -18.04 -17.10
N ASP A 85 -4.36 -18.98 -16.67
CA ASP A 85 -4.68 -19.99 -15.66
C ASP A 85 -4.06 -19.72 -14.28
N ALA A 86 -3.35 -18.57 -14.10
CA ALA A 86 -2.63 -18.28 -12.87
C ALA A 86 -2.92 -16.88 -12.33
N ASP A 87 -3.76 -16.81 -11.30
CA ASP A 87 -4.02 -15.58 -10.56
C ASP A 87 -2.88 -15.29 -9.56
N ILE A 88 -2.01 -14.33 -9.90
CA ILE A 88 -0.88 -13.92 -9.08
C ILE A 88 -1.21 -12.58 -8.41
N ALA A 89 -1.43 -12.65 -7.10
CA ALA A 89 -1.77 -11.49 -6.30
C ALA A 89 -0.77 -10.33 -6.48
N GLY A 90 -1.30 -9.15 -6.86
CA GLY A 90 -0.51 -7.95 -7.17
C GLY A 90 0.02 -7.91 -8.60
N GLY A 91 -0.28 -8.92 -9.44
CA GLY A 91 0.14 -8.99 -10.84
C GLY A 91 1.61 -9.37 -11.03
N VAL A 92 2.06 -9.22 -12.27
CA VAL A 92 3.43 -9.56 -12.69
C VAL A 92 4.05 -8.42 -13.48
N CYS A 93 5.38 -8.43 -13.57
CA CYS A 93 6.09 -7.52 -14.48
C CYS A 93 7.17 -8.25 -15.25
N ILE A 94 7.46 -7.73 -16.46
CA ILE A 94 8.58 -8.14 -17.28
C ILE A 94 9.53 -6.97 -17.36
N PHE A 95 10.77 -7.14 -16.92
CA PHE A 95 11.80 -6.13 -17.08
C PHE A 95 12.86 -6.56 -18.10
N VAL A 96 13.47 -5.57 -18.75
CA VAL A 96 14.64 -5.75 -19.60
C VAL A 96 15.75 -4.84 -19.07
N ARG A 97 16.77 -5.48 -18.53
CA ARG A 97 18.03 -4.84 -18.15
C ARG A 97 19.04 -5.05 -19.28
N ASP A 98 19.62 -3.98 -19.77
CA ASP A 98 20.59 -3.97 -20.84
C ASP A 98 21.86 -3.25 -20.35
N LYS A 99 22.96 -3.97 -20.25
CA LYS A 99 24.23 -3.44 -19.71
C LYS A 99 24.77 -2.27 -20.50
N SER A 100 24.46 -2.20 -21.79
CA SER A 100 24.88 -1.11 -22.69
C SER A 100 23.97 0.12 -22.63
N TYR A 101 22.84 0.03 -21.90
CA TYR A 101 21.90 1.15 -21.77
C TYR A 101 22.42 2.16 -20.75
N GLU A 102 22.77 3.36 -21.21
CA GLU A 102 23.39 4.41 -20.39
C GLU A 102 22.37 5.39 -19.77
N GLY A 103 21.11 5.02 -19.65
CA GLY A 103 20.09 5.86 -19.04
C GLY A 103 19.16 6.54 -20.03
N GLY A 104 18.45 7.58 -19.59
CA GLY A 104 17.36 8.23 -20.34
C GLY A 104 15.97 7.84 -19.79
N GLY A 105 15.95 7.20 -18.63
CA GLY A 105 14.74 6.67 -18.00
C GLY A 105 14.38 5.27 -18.50
N CYS A 106 13.26 4.74 -18.03
CA CYS A 106 12.74 3.44 -18.39
C CYS A 106 11.52 3.59 -19.30
N HIS A 107 11.46 2.85 -20.40
CA HIS A 107 10.20 2.69 -21.13
C HIS A 107 9.27 1.82 -20.28
N TYR A 108 8.34 2.46 -19.60
CA TYR A 108 7.39 1.82 -18.71
C TYR A 108 6.04 1.65 -19.42
N SER A 109 5.47 0.45 -19.35
CA SER A 109 4.10 0.19 -19.78
C SER A 109 3.30 -0.46 -18.66
N ASN A 110 2.05 -0.05 -18.48
CA ASN A 110 1.11 -0.67 -17.55
C ASN A 110 -0.08 -1.21 -18.31
N THR A 111 -0.35 -2.50 -18.16
CA THR A 111 -1.50 -3.19 -18.74
C THR A 111 -2.45 -3.64 -17.62
N CYS A 112 -3.71 -3.30 -17.77
CA CYS A 112 -4.79 -3.71 -16.86
C CYS A 112 -6.01 -4.10 -17.69
N ASN A 113 -6.44 -5.36 -17.61
CA ASN A 113 -7.59 -5.89 -18.34
C ASN A 113 -7.52 -5.58 -19.84
N GLY A 114 -6.38 -5.80 -20.47
CA GLY A 114 -6.15 -5.59 -21.90
C GLY A 114 -5.91 -4.13 -22.33
N ILE A 115 -6.06 -3.15 -21.42
CA ILE A 115 -5.78 -1.74 -21.72
C ILE A 115 -4.35 -1.42 -21.31
N THR A 116 -3.54 -0.95 -22.25
CA THR A 116 -2.13 -0.59 -22.02
C THR A 116 -1.95 0.92 -22.13
N THR A 117 -1.23 1.48 -21.13
CA THR A 117 -0.67 2.83 -21.18
C THR A 117 0.85 2.73 -21.10
N ASP A 118 1.58 3.61 -21.78
CA ASP A 118 3.05 3.64 -21.74
C ASP A 118 3.60 5.06 -21.62
N CYS A 119 4.80 5.14 -21.08
CA CYS A 119 5.52 6.40 -20.95
C CYS A 119 7.04 6.13 -20.77
N GLN A 120 7.82 7.17 -21.00
CA GLN A 120 9.22 7.21 -20.58
C GLN A 120 9.29 7.85 -19.19
N ARG A 121 9.88 7.16 -18.20
CA ARG A 121 9.93 7.66 -16.82
C ARG A 121 11.16 7.19 -16.06
N SER A 122 11.50 7.88 -14.99
CA SER A 122 12.38 7.37 -13.95
C SER A 122 11.62 6.37 -13.07
N LEU A 123 12.26 5.29 -12.63
CA LEU A 123 11.64 4.32 -11.72
C LEU A 123 11.80 4.73 -10.25
N ASN A 124 12.76 5.60 -9.91
CA ASN A 124 13.12 5.97 -8.54
C ASN A 124 12.59 7.35 -8.08
N GLU A 125 11.51 7.82 -8.67
CA GLU A 125 10.85 9.09 -8.27
C GLU A 125 10.34 9.04 -6.81
N PHE A 126 9.95 7.86 -6.36
CA PHE A 126 9.49 7.58 -5.00
C PHE A 126 10.15 6.30 -4.48
N GLU A 127 10.10 6.08 -3.18
CA GLU A 127 10.56 4.83 -2.57
C GLU A 127 9.76 3.60 -3.02
N THR A 128 8.58 3.81 -3.58
CA THR A 128 7.65 2.79 -4.10
C THR A 128 7.34 3.10 -5.56
N LEU A 129 7.25 2.09 -6.42
CA LEU A 129 6.83 2.30 -7.81
C LEU A 129 5.32 2.51 -7.88
N ILE A 130 4.91 3.71 -8.28
CA ILE A 130 3.50 4.01 -8.57
C ILE A 130 3.18 3.47 -9.96
N ARG A 131 2.19 2.58 -10.06
CA ARG A 131 1.93 1.80 -11.29
C ARG A 131 1.38 2.64 -12.43
N TYR A 132 0.47 3.57 -12.14
CA TYR A 132 -0.21 4.36 -13.16
C TYR A 132 0.51 5.69 -13.37
N PRO A 133 0.94 6.03 -14.60
CA PRO A 133 1.65 7.31 -14.87
C PRO A 133 0.86 8.55 -14.43
N ILE A 134 -0.46 8.55 -14.65
CA ILE A 134 -1.33 9.65 -14.18
C ILE A 134 -1.35 9.74 -12.65
N ALA A 135 -1.36 8.60 -11.96
CA ALA A 135 -1.32 8.57 -10.48
C ALA A 135 0.01 9.12 -9.95
N GLU A 136 1.13 8.84 -10.62
CA GLU A 136 2.42 9.43 -10.26
C GLU A 136 2.39 10.96 -10.37
N GLY A 137 1.78 11.50 -11.43
CA GLY A 137 1.59 12.94 -11.60
C GLY A 137 0.79 13.56 -10.44
N ILE A 138 -0.29 12.90 -10.03
CA ILE A 138 -1.11 13.33 -8.89
C ILE A 138 -0.30 13.31 -7.59
N VAL A 139 0.40 12.21 -7.29
CA VAL A 139 1.22 12.10 -6.08
C VAL A 139 2.35 13.13 -6.06
N LYS A 140 2.98 13.44 -7.21
CA LYS A 140 3.96 14.52 -7.33
C LYS A 140 3.37 15.88 -6.95
N LYS A 141 2.16 16.21 -7.41
CA LYS A 141 1.47 17.45 -7.03
C LYS A 141 1.22 17.52 -5.52
N VAL A 142 0.75 16.41 -4.94
CA VAL A 142 0.53 16.33 -3.49
C VAL A 142 1.84 16.51 -2.72
N ALA A 143 2.87 15.76 -3.08
CA ALA A 143 4.18 15.80 -2.43
C ALA A 143 4.88 17.16 -2.57
N SER A 144 4.59 17.94 -3.64
CA SER A 144 5.18 19.25 -3.88
C SER A 144 4.86 20.28 -2.79
N LEU A 145 3.75 20.11 -2.07
CA LEU A 145 3.37 20.98 -0.95
C LEU A 145 4.15 20.68 0.34
N LYS A 146 4.90 19.57 0.38
CA LYS A 146 5.76 19.15 1.52
C LYS A 146 5.01 19.09 2.85
N GLU A 147 3.73 18.77 2.82
CA GLU A 147 2.91 18.60 4.02
C GLU A 147 3.32 17.32 4.79
N PRO A 148 3.21 17.32 6.13
CA PRO A 148 3.35 16.10 6.90
C PRO A 148 2.36 15.05 6.43
N THR A 149 2.75 13.78 6.41
CA THR A 149 1.91 12.67 5.98
C THR A 149 1.36 11.86 7.15
N LEU A 150 0.23 11.20 6.95
CA LEU A 150 -0.48 10.47 8.00
C LEU A 150 0.29 9.26 8.54
N ASP A 151 1.30 8.74 7.81
CA ASP A 151 2.17 7.68 8.32
C ASP A 151 2.85 8.07 9.65
N LYS A 152 2.98 9.35 9.97
CA LYS A 152 3.51 9.84 11.26
C LYS A 152 2.49 9.74 12.40
N LYS A 153 1.19 9.75 12.08
CA LYS A 153 0.08 9.70 13.06
C LYS A 153 -0.49 8.29 13.24
N VAL A 154 -0.49 7.49 12.17
CA VAL A 154 -1.00 6.11 12.22
C VAL A 154 -0.12 5.25 13.14
N SER A 155 -0.77 4.49 14.02
CA SER A 155 -0.10 3.61 14.96
C SER A 155 0.69 2.50 14.26
N SER A 156 1.68 1.98 14.95
CA SER A 156 2.29 0.70 14.60
C SER A 156 1.32 -0.47 14.83
N ARG A 157 1.70 -1.65 14.38
CA ARG A 157 1.03 -2.91 14.72
C ARG A 157 0.92 -3.04 16.25
N LYS A 158 -0.20 -3.54 16.76
CA LYS A 158 -0.54 -3.62 18.20
C LYS A 158 -0.57 -2.23 18.87
N PRO A 159 -1.51 -1.36 18.53
CA PRO A 159 -1.55 0.02 19.03
C PRO A 159 -1.45 0.15 20.56
N PHE A 160 -2.05 -0.81 21.27
CA PHE A 160 -2.08 -0.87 22.74
C PHE A 160 -1.28 -2.04 23.32
N GLY A 161 -0.37 -2.64 22.52
CA GLY A 161 0.44 -3.81 22.90
C GLY A 161 -0.33 -5.14 22.86
N LEU A 162 -1.61 -5.13 22.49
CA LEU A 162 -2.52 -6.26 22.59
C LEU A 162 -2.52 -7.11 21.32
N PRO A 163 -2.28 -8.44 21.38
CA PRO A 163 -2.33 -9.33 20.24
C PRO A 163 -3.77 -9.56 19.75
N THR A 164 -3.95 -10.15 18.58
CA THR A 164 -5.26 -10.53 18.03
C THR A 164 -6.02 -11.51 18.95
N THR A 165 -5.28 -12.27 19.75
CA THR A 165 -5.83 -13.23 20.72
C THR A 165 -6.29 -12.59 22.03
N ALA A 166 -6.03 -11.28 22.25
CA ALA A 166 -6.52 -10.57 23.46
C ALA A 166 -8.04 -10.69 23.59
N ARG A 167 -8.48 -10.91 24.81
CA ARG A 167 -9.91 -11.06 25.16
C ARG A 167 -10.27 -10.14 26.31
N PRO A 168 -11.54 -9.73 26.43
CA PRO A 168 -12.01 -8.97 27.58
C PRO A 168 -11.70 -9.66 28.89
N SER A 169 -11.47 -8.85 29.93
CA SER A 169 -11.38 -9.27 31.31
C SER A 169 -12.81 -9.43 31.89
N SER A 170 -12.92 -10.02 33.07
CA SER A 170 -14.20 -10.08 33.80
C SER A 170 -14.68 -8.68 34.27
N SER A 171 -13.74 -7.74 34.46
CA SER A 171 -13.98 -6.34 34.85
C SER A 171 -12.78 -5.49 34.43
N GLY A 172 -12.98 -4.17 34.34
CA GLY A 172 -11.93 -3.20 34.03
C GLY A 172 -12.52 -1.83 33.72
N GLU A 173 -11.71 -0.79 33.83
CA GLU A 173 -12.12 0.59 33.58
C GLU A 173 -12.01 0.98 32.09
N LEU A 174 -11.42 0.15 31.25
CA LEU A 174 -11.33 0.33 29.80
C LEU A 174 -12.29 -0.60 29.08
N THR A 175 -12.64 -0.23 27.84
CA THR A 175 -13.36 -1.08 26.90
C THR A 175 -12.39 -1.59 25.83
N LEU A 176 -12.26 -2.90 25.66
CA LEU A 176 -11.50 -3.51 24.58
C LEU A 176 -12.39 -3.77 23.37
N ARG A 177 -12.07 -3.16 22.22
CA ARG A 177 -12.60 -3.50 20.90
C ARG A 177 -11.70 -4.58 20.27
N TYR A 178 -12.24 -5.74 20.01
CA TYR A 178 -11.53 -6.85 19.39
C TYR A 178 -12.34 -7.47 18.23
N ASN A 179 -11.82 -8.45 17.53
CA ASN A 179 -12.43 -9.02 16.33
C ASN A 179 -13.84 -9.64 16.52
N LYS A 180 -14.22 -9.99 17.76
CA LYS A 180 -15.50 -10.62 18.07
C LYS A 180 -16.48 -9.70 18.82
N GLY A 181 -16.11 -8.45 19.11
CA GLY A 181 -16.98 -7.51 19.81
C GLY A 181 -16.23 -6.53 20.73
N VAL A 182 -16.87 -6.20 21.84
CA VAL A 182 -16.34 -5.30 22.87
C VAL A 182 -16.53 -5.92 24.24
N GLY A 183 -15.71 -5.51 25.22
CA GLY A 183 -15.84 -5.92 26.61
C GLY A 183 -14.86 -5.22 27.52
N PRO A 184 -15.01 -5.34 28.87
CA PRO A 184 -14.17 -4.67 29.85
C PRO A 184 -12.70 -5.11 29.74
N PHE A 185 -11.79 -4.20 30.04
CA PHE A 185 -10.35 -4.48 30.05
C PHE A 185 -9.63 -3.70 31.13
N ARG A 186 -8.62 -4.31 31.73
CA ARG A 186 -7.86 -3.66 32.81
C ARG A 186 -6.74 -2.82 32.22
N ARG A 187 -6.59 -1.57 32.68
CA ARG A 187 -5.56 -0.64 32.23
C ARG A 187 -4.16 -1.16 32.44
N GLU A 188 -3.91 -1.87 33.52
CA GLU A 188 -2.61 -2.48 33.86
C GLU A 188 -2.08 -3.46 32.83
N ASN A 189 -2.96 -4.02 31.98
CA ASN A 189 -2.59 -4.94 30.91
C ASN A 189 -2.30 -4.24 29.55
N VAL A 190 -2.36 -2.91 29.51
CA VAL A 190 -2.03 -2.11 28.32
C VAL A 190 -0.55 -1.75 28.37
N THR A 191 0.20 -2.13 27.32
CA THR A 191 1.68 -1.98 27.31
C THR A 191 2.19 -0.97 26.29
N ALA A 192 1.29 -0.35 25.49
CA ALA A 192 1.64 0.67 24.50
C ALA A 192 0.47 1.64 24.31
N GLY A 193 0.70 2.79 23.66
CA GLY A 193 -0.34 3.74 23.30
C GLY A 193 -1.11 4.34 24.48
N ILE A 194 -0.46 4.48 25.62
CA ILE A 194 -1.07 4.97 26.87
C ILE A 194 -1.59 6.40 26.68
N ASP A 195 -0.89 7.21 25.91
CA ASP A 195 -1.23 8.59 25.55
C ASP A 195 -2.53 8.69 24.74
N MET A 196 -2.90 7.67 23.97
CA MET A 196 -4.11 7.64 23.17
C MET A 196 -5.35 7.14 23.96
N ILE A 197 -5.20 6.57 25.17
CA ILE A 197 -6.33 5.93 25.88
C ILE A 197 -7.48 6.91 26.10
N ASP A 198 -7.18 8.11 26.55
CA ASP A 198 -8.16 9.10 26.97
C ASP A 198 -8.55 10.08 25.82
N GLN A 199 -8.19 9.77 24.57
CA GLN A 199 -8.53 10.52 23.36
C GLN A 199 -9.64 9.83 22.56
N TRP A 200 -10.32 10.57 21.66
CA TRP A 200 -11.13 10.04 20.58
C TRP A 200 -10.23 9.41 19.51
N LYS A 201 -10.58 8.25 19.01
CA LYS A 201 -9.75 7.53 18.04
C LYS A 201 -10.56 7.05 16.86
N ILE A 202 -9.93 7.10 15.69
CA ILE A 202 -10.43 6.39 14.51
C ILE A 202 -9.58 5.13 14.32
N ILE A 203 -10.23 3.98 14.41
CA ILE A 203 -9.60 2.68 14.15
C ILE A 203 -10.00 2.17 12.78
N ILE A 204 -9.07 1.48 12.13
CA ILE A 204 -9.29 0.85 10.82
C ILE A 204 -8.87 -0.62 10.90
N SER A 205 -9.52 -1.46 10.09
CA SER A 205 -9.05 -2.84 9.90
C SER A 205 -7.66 -2.85 9.28
N ARG A 206 -6.83 -3.78 9.72
CA ARG A 206 -5.53 -4.06 9.08
C ARG A 206 -5.66 -4.80 7.74
N LEU A 207 -6.85 -5.26 7.39
CA LEU A 207 -7.12 -5.89 6.10
C LEU A 207 -7.80 -4.91 5.17
N SER A 208 -7.23 -4.76 3.97
CA SER A 208 -7.88 -4.05 2.86
C SER A 208 -9.22 -4.69 2.51
N ALA A 209 -10.09 -3.91 1.90
CA ALA A 209 -11.35 -4.42 1.35
C ALA A 209 -11.11 -5.33 0.14
N GLU A 210 -10.04 -5.08 -0.61
CA GLU A 210 -9.68 -5.83 -1.80
C GLU A 210 -8.88 -7.09 -1.47
N HIS A 211 -9.12 -8.13 -2.25
CA HIS A 211 -8.28 -9.32 -2.22
C HIS A 211 -6.96 -9.03 -2.94
N ALA A 212 -5.87 -9.00 -2.16
CA ALA A 212 -4.50 -8.93 -2.68
C ALA A 212 -4.16 -7.73 -3.60
N GLY A 213 -4.78 -6.57 -3.39
CA GLY A 213 -4.50 -5.35 -4.16
C GLY A 213 -5.10 -5.36 -5.57
N GLN A 214 -6.09 -6.23 -5.83
CA GLN A 214 -6.83 -6.24 -7.09
C GLN A 214 -8.13 -5.45 -6.98
N PRO A 215 -8.53 -4.69 -8.02
CA PRO A 215 -9.79 -3.99 -8.03
C PRO A 215 -10.98 -4.96 -8.08
N ASP A 216 -12.17 -4.46 -7.79
CA ASP A 216 -13.41 -5.20 -7.98
C ASP A 216 -13.70 -5.42 -9.49
N LYS A 217 -14.79 -6.14 -9.81
CA LYS A 217 -15.20 -6.44 -11.20
C LYS A 217 -15.44 -5.19 -12.09
N ASN A 218 -15.59 -4.03 -11.48
CA ASN A 218 -15.75 -2.75 -12.19
C ASN A 218 -14.42 -1.99 -12.31
N GLY A 219 -13.30 -2.55 -11.89
CA GLY A 219 -12.00 -1.89 -11.87
C GLY A 219 -11.81 -0.92 -10.71
N GLN A 220 -12.67 -0.97 -9.68
CA GLN A 220 -12.68 0.00 -8.58
C GLN A 220 -12.13 -0.57 -7.28
N PHE A 221 -11.51 0.31 -6.48
CA PHE A 221 -10.98 0.02 -5.16
C PHE A 221 -11.80 0.70 -4.05
N LYS A 222 -12.02 0.01 -2.96
CA LYS A 222 -12.56 0.57 -1.71
C LYS A 222 -11.44 0.94 -0.75
N ILE A 223 -10.39 0.15 -0.69
CA ILE A 223 -9.18 0.19 0.14
C ILE A 223 -9.47 -0.06 1.63
N LEU A 224 -10.18 0.83 2.29
CA LEU A 224 -10.51 0.69 3.71
C LEU A 224 -11.77 -0.16 3.89
N SER A 225 -11.65 -1.32 4.56
CA SER A 225 -12.76 -2.25 4.78
C SER A 225 -13.65 -1.83 5.95
N THR A 226 -13.04 -1.62 7.11
CA THR A 226 -13.73 -1.21 8.35
C THR A 226 -13.06 0.03 8.89
N MET A 227 -13.88 1.00 9.25
CA MET A 227 -13.48 2.22 9.95
C MET A 227 -14.49 2.50 11.04
N GLU A 228 -14.02 2.76 12.26
CA GLU A 228 -14.86 2.92 13.44
C GLU A 228 -14.29 4.04 14.32
N LYS A 229 -15.15 4.95 14.78
CA LYS A 229 -14.82 5.93 15.81
C LYS A 229 -15.00 5.27 17.17
N ILE A 230 -13.98 5.30 18.03
CA ILE A 230 -14.04 4.80 19.40
C ILE A 230 -13.77 5.92 20.40
N PRO A 231 -14.57 6.00 21.49
CA PRO A 231 -14.48 7.08 22.48
C PRO A 231 -13.27 6.93 23.40
N PRO A 232 -12.95 7.95 24.22
CA PRO A 232 -12.04 7.85 25.34
C PRO A 232 -12.28 6.59 26.18
N LYS A 233 -11.20 6.05 26.78
CA LYS A 233 -11.19 4.78 27.54
C LYS A 233 -11.52 3.53 26.74
N THR A 234 -11.64 3.63 25.39
CA THR A 234 -11.76 2.48 24.51
C THR A 234 -10.44 2.23 23.79
N ILE A 235 -9.97 1.00 23.81
CA ILE A 235 -8.74 0.53 23.19
C ILE A 235 -9.05 -0.60 22.19
N CYS A 236 -8.09 -0.96 21.34
CA CYS A 236 -8.28 -2.04 20.38
C CYS A 236 -7.15 -3.08 20.38
N SER A 237 -7.48 -4.29 19.95
CA SER A 237 -6.47 -5.34 19.70
C SER A 237 -5.76 -5.13 18.37
N GLU A 238 -4.73 -5.92 18.09
CA GLU A 238 -3.95 -5.97 16.84
C GLU A 238 -4.80 -6.17 15.56
N THR A 239 -6.06 -6.52 15.68
CA THR A 239 -6.99 -6.59 14.54
C THR A 239 -7.12 -5.23 13.84
N TYR A 240 -6.92 -4.15 14.58
CA TYR A 240 -7.06 -2.77 14.13
C TYR A 240 -5.74 -2.01 14.26
N LEU A 241 -5.62 -0.93 13.45
CA LEU A 241 -4.69 0.17 13.67
C LEU A 241 -5.48 1.37 14.19
N VAL A 242 -4.85 2.21 15.01
CA VAL A 242 -5.35 3.57 15.26
C VAL A 242 -4.84 4.43 14.12
N ALA A 243 -5.75 4.90 13.27
CA ALA A 243 -5.42 5.76 12.12
C ALA A 243 -5.14 7.20 12.56
N GLY A 244 -5.76 7.63 13.68
CA GLY A 244 -5.53 8.91 14.31
C GLY A 244 -6.20 8.99 15.68
N SER A 245 -5.68 9.85 16.56
CA SER A 245 -6.24 10.16 17.87
C SER A 245 -6.35 11.67 18.06
N PHE A 246 -7.41 12.12 18.76
CA PHE A 246 -7.86 13.52 18.84
C PHE A 246 -8.42 13.84 20.21
N ASP A 247 -8.28 15.09 20.63
CA ASP A 247 -8.82 15.56 21.91
C ASP A 247 -10.33 15.81 21.85
N SER A 248 -10.87 16.11 20.66
CA SER A 248 -12.30 16.35 20.45
C SER A 248 -12.94 15.29 19.55
N GLU A 249 -14.25 15.08 19.74
CA GLU A 249 -15.05 14.19 18.90
C GLU A 249 -15.20 14.73 17.48
N ASP A 250 -15.37 16.05 17.34
CA ASP A 250 -15.52 16.72 16.05
C ASP A 250 -14.28 16.56 15.16
N GLU A 251 -13.08 16.67 15.72
CA GLU A 251 -11.85 16.40 14.97
C GLU A 251 -11.75 14.95 14.51
N ALA A 252 -12.16 14.00 15.36
CA ALA A 252 -12.20 12.59 14.99
C ALA A 252 -13.23 12.33 13.86
N ASP A 253 -14.39 12.99 13.89
CA ASP A 253 -15.39 12.89 12.82
C ASP A 253 -14.88 13.50 11.51
N ASN A 254 -14.27 14.68 11.57
CA ASN A 254 -13.68 15.33 10.42
C ASN A 254 -12.53 14.49 9.80
N PHE A 255 -11.70 13.89 10.64
CA PHE A 255 -10.66 12.97 10.19
C PHE A 255 -11.26 11.70 9.55
N MET A 256 -12.31 11.13 10.13
CA MET A 256 -13.00 9.98 9.56
C MET A 256 -13.62 10.32 8.20
N ALA A 257 -14.24 11.50 8.08
CA ALA A 257 -14.77 12.00 6.82
C ALA A 257 -13.67 12.17 5.76
N TYR A 258 -12.51 12.73 6.14
CA TYR A 258 -11.34 12.84 5.26
C TYR A 258 -10.86 11.48 4.76
N LEU A 259 -10.73 10.47 5.61
CA LEU A 259 -10.33 9.13 5.20
C LEU A 259 -11.37 8.45 4.28
N LYS A 260 -12.63 8.85 4.32
CA LYS A 260 -13.68 8.38 3.41
C LYS A 260 -13.61 9.03 2.03
N THR A 261 -12.93 10.16 1.85
CA THR A 261 -12.81 10.81 0.54
C THR A 261 -12.17 9.87 -0.48
N LYS A 262 -12.53 10.03 -1.75
CA LYS A 262 -11.88 9.31 -2.85
C LYS A 262 -10.41 9.70 -2.95
N PHE A 263 -10.10 10.98 -2.72
CA PHE A 263 -8.73 11.50 -2.74
C PHE A 263 -7.81 10.77 -1.75
N ALA A 264 -8.20 10.68 -0.48
CA ALA A 264 -7.36 10.02 0.53
C ALA A 264 -7.19 8.52 0.23
N ARG A 265 -8.26 7.83 -0.16
CA ARG A 265 -8.22 6.40 -0.51
C ARG A 265 -7.46 6.14 -1.80
N PHE A 266 -7.50 7.07 -2.75
CA PHE A 266 -6.67 6.99 -3.95
C PHE A 266 -5.18 7.00 -3.60
N LEU A 267 -4.75 7.88 -2.70
CA LEU A 267 -3.35 7.93 -2.27
C LEU A 267 -2.94 6.67 -1.50
N LEU A 268 -3.83 6.10 -0.67
CA LEU A 268 -3.61 4.81 -0.03
C LEU A 268 -3.44 3.68 -1.05
N ALA A 269 -4.24 3.69 -2.13
CA ALA A 269 -4.20 2.68 -3.18
C ALA A 269 -2.85 2.59 -3.89
N GLN A 270 -2.08 3.70 -3.96
CA GLN A 270 -0.78 3.72 -4.62
C GLN A 270 0.28 2.86 -3.89
N ILE A 271 0.08 2.56 -2.61
CA ILE A 271 0.98 1.74 -1.78
C ILE A 271 0.36 0.39 -1.42
N ALA A 272 -0.96 0.29 -1.35
CA ALA A 272 -1.71 -0.89 -0.88
C ALA A 272 -1.67 -2.05 -1.90
N MET A 273 -0.48 -2.57 -2.21
CA MET A 273 -0.27 -3.70 -3.14
C MET A 273 -0.56 -5.07 -2.49
N THR A 274 -0.83 -5.10 -1.20
CA THR A 274 -1.14 -6.32 -0.46
C THR A 274 -2.44 -6.13 0.31
N GLN A 275 -3.03 -7.24 0.78
CA GLN A 275 -4.23 -7.17 1.62
C GLN A 275 -3.99 -6.50 2.98
N GLN A 276 -2.74 -6.26 3.38
CA GLN A 276 -2.43 -5.69 4.69
C GLN A 276 -2.23 -4.18 4.61
N ILE A 277 -3.04 -3.46 5.38
CA ILE A 277 -2.85 -2.03 5.65
C ILE A 277 -1.89 -1.88 6.83
N SER A 278 -0.93 -1.00 6.68
CA SER A 278 0.08 -0.68 7.69
C SER A 278 0.29 0.84 7.75
N LYS A 279 1.04 1.28 8.74
CA LYS A 279 1.48 2.68 8.86
C LYS A 279 2.10 3.21 7.55
N ALA A 280 2.96 2.42 6.90
CA ALA A 280 3.61 2.80 5.65
C ALA A 280 2.62 3.04 4.49
N THR A 281 1.44 2.41 4.50
CA THR A 281 0.41 2.63 3.48
C THR A 281 -0.06 4.09 3.42
N PHE A 282 0.11 4.86 4.50
CA PHE A 282 -0.29 6.26 4.61
C PHE A 282 0.79 7.26 4.20
N ALA A 283 1.92 6.83 3.66
CA ALA A 283 3.06 7.70 3.35
C ALA A 283 2.77 8.78 2.29
N PHE A 284 1.77 8.60 1.44
CA PHE A 284 1.36 9.61 0.44
C PHE A 284 0.15 10.44 0.87
N VAL A 285 -0.49 10.10 2.00
CA VAL A 285 -1.71 10.80 2.46
C VAL A 285 -1.31 11.98 3.33
N PRO A 286 -1.53 13.23 2.88
CA PRO A 286 -1.15 14.41 3.66
C PRO A 286 -2.06 14.58 4.88
N THR A 287 -1.47 15.06 5.97
CA THR A 287 -2.23 15.50 7.14
C THR A 287 -2.92 16.82 6.80
N GLN A 288 -4.20 16.93 7.13
CA GLN A 288 -4.99 18.15 6.99
C GLN A 288 -5.24 18.80 8.36
N ASP A 289 -5.82 20.00 8.36
CA ASP A 289 -6.43 20.61 9.53
C ASP A 289 -7.81 19.97 9.76
N PHE A 290 -7.94 19.19 10.82
CA PHE A 290 -9.17 18.47 11.14
C PHE A 290 -10.13 19.24 12.07
N THR A 291 -9.85 20.52 12.34
CA THR A 291 -10.83 21.41 12.97
C THR A 291 -12.01 21.71 12.05
N LYS A 292 -11.88 21.37 10.75
CA LYS A 292 -12.93 21.45 9.73
C LYS A 292 -13.05 20.16 8.93
N GLN A 293 -14.21 19.98 8.32
CA GLN A 293 -14.42 18.90 7.36
C GLN A 293 -13.74 19.19 6.01
N TRP A 294 -13.28 18.15 5.32
CA TRP A 294 -12.72 18.21 3.98
C TRP A 294 -13.55 17.38 3.01
N THR A 295 -13.83 17.95 1.83
CA THR A 295 -14.49 17.26 0.72
C THR A 295 -13.49 16.93 -0.39
N ASP A 296 -13.87 16.03 -1.30
CA ASP A 296 -13.06 15.70 -2.48
C ASP A 296 -12.81 16.95 -3.35
N GLU A 297 -13.82 17.81 -3.53
CA GLU A 297 -13.73 19.04 -4.33
C GLU A 297 -12.71 20.03 -3.73
N GLU A 298 -12.72 20.23 -2.40
CA GLU A 298 -11.75 21.08 -1.72
C GLU A 298 -10.32 20.55 -1.87
N LEU A 299 -10.16 19.23 -1.76
CA LEU A 299 -8.87 18.56 -1.91
C LEU A 299 -8.36 18.63 -3.36
N PHE A 300 -9.20 18.35 -4.34
CA PHE A 300 -8.85 18.47 -5.76
C PHE A 300 -8.40 19.90 -6.10
N LYS A 301 -9.10 20.90 -5.58
CA LYS A 301 -8.73 22.32 -5.76
C LYS A 301 -7.41 22.64 -5.06
N LYS A 302 -7.22 22.21 -3.81
CA LYS A 302 -6.00 22.43 -3.03
C LYS A 302 -4.76 21.93 -3.75
N TYR A 303 -4.84 20.71 -4.31
CA TYR A 303 -3.72 20.07 -5.01
C TYR A 303 -3.69 20.37 -6.51
N LYS A 304 -4.54 21.29 -6.99
CA LYS A 304 -4.59 21.76 -8.39
C LYS A 304 -4.72 20.60 -9.39
N LEU A 305 -5.59 19.64 -9.08
CA LEU A 305 -5.87 18.54 -9.99
C LEU A 305 -6.69 19.02 -11.17
N ASN A 306 -6.33 18.54 -12.36
CA ASN A 306 -7.08 18.82 -13.58
C ASN A 306 -8.25 17.83 -13.74
N SER A 307 -9.11 18.06 -14.76
CA SER A 307 -10.30 17.24 -14.98
C SER A 307 -9.98 15.77 -15.30
N GLU A 308 -8.88 15.48 -15.98
CA GLU A 308 -8.46 14.11 -16.31
C GLU A 308 -8.01 13.36 -15.04
N GLU A 309 -7.21 14.00 -14.17
CA GLU A 309 -6.78 13.46 -12.88
C GLU A 309 -7.95 13.20 -11.93
N ILE A 310 -8.92 14.14 -11.88
CA ILE A 310 -10.15 13.98 -11.10
C ILE A 310 -10.99 12.82 -11.62
N ALA A 311 -11.16 12.72 -12.95
CA ALA A 311 -11.87 11.63 -13.57
C ALA A 311 -11.19 10.27 -13.27
N PHE A 312 -9.86 10.22 -13.31
CA PHE A 312 -9.10 9.03 -12.98
C PHE A 312 -9.33 8.57 -11.54
N ILE A 313 -9.25 9.49 -10.55
CA ILE A 313 -9.56 9.19 -9.15
C ILE A 313 -10.99 8.67 -8.99
N ASN A 314 -11.96 9.36 -9.59
CA ASN A 314 -13.38 9.01 -9.49
C ASN A 314 -13.70 7.64 -10.10
N ASN A 315 -13.02 7.26 -11.17
CA ASN A 315 -13.18 5.96 -11.82
C ASN A 315 -12.48 4.84 -11.03
N MET A 316 -11.31 5.14 -10.44
CA MET A 316 -10.51 4.15 -9.72
C MET A 316 -11.08 3.85 -8.33
N ILE A 317 -11.64 4.85 -7.65
CA ILE A 317 -12.06 4.73 -6.24
C ILE A 317 -13.57 4.68 -6.11
N LYS A 318 -14.05 3.60 -5.52
CA LYS A 318 -15.46 3.37 -5.25
C LYS A 318 -15.99 4.36 -4.21
N GLU A 319 -17.28 4.74 -4.32
CA GLU A 319 -17.94 5.53 -3.29
C GLU A 319 -17.93 4.80 -1.94
N MET A 320 -17.78 5.56 -0.85
CA MET A 320 -17.81 5.04 0.51
C MET A 320 -18.76 5.87 1.36
N THR A 321 -19.90 5.31 1.64
CA THR A 321 -20.94 5.88 2.53
C THR A 321 -20.61 5.65 3.99
#